data_ad9313334ad51db4a10b0695a1e392bc
#
_entry.id   ad9313334ad51db4a10b0695a1e392bc
#
_cell.length_a   1.000
_cell.length_b   1.000
_cell.length_c   1.000
_cell.angle_alpha   90.00
_cell.angle_beta   90.00
_cell.angle_gamma   90.00
#
_symmetry.space_group_name_H-M   'P 1'
#
loop_
_entity.id
_entity.type
_entity.pdbx_description
1 polymer ?
#
loop_
_entity_poly.entity_id
_entity_poly.type
_entity_poly.pdbx_seq_one_letter_code
_entity_poly.pdbx_strand_id
1 'polypeptide(L)'
;ACAAHTLIGRYEYTGVSVAVYLDSIKVSPRIDLLKVIDEYSMSSDSASLTDDIRFKLVEILPLGSVPEDSFAENDIALVVRVPFHRRGTLLFGFGAILGWRPLVTIEFDVISLFSGEKIETLRSTNKLSWSGYIKGLLRLNSIIHIKPEFGFSDLEPLIEQSVLSLLNEVRTKYS
;
A
#
# COMPACT_ATOMS: atom_id res chain seq x y z
N ALA A 1 17.06 25.76 -9.93
CA ALA A 1 17.26 24.55 -10.72
C ALA A 1 17.74 23.45 -9.77
N CYS A 2 16.84 22.64 -9.20
CA CYS A 2 17.19 21.45 -8.45
C CYS A 2 17.14 20.27 -9.41
N ALA A 3 18.30 19.66 -9.66
CA ALA A 3 18.42 18.43 -10.40
C ALA A 3 17.90 17.30 -9.50
N ALA A 4 16.78 16.68 -9.91
CA ALA A 4 16.31 15.44 -9.33
C ALA A 4 17.32 14.35 -9.72
N HIS A 5 18.11 13.88 -8.77
CA HIS A 5 18.90 12.67 -8.92
C HIS A 5 17.92 11.48 -8.96
N THR A 6 17.63 11.02 -10.17
CA THR A 6 16.98 9.74 -10.40
C THR A 6 17.96 8.65 -9.94
N LEU A 7 17.76 8.12 -8.75
CA LEU A 7 18.47 6.94 -8.29
C LEU A 7 17.93 5.74 -9.08
N ILE A 8 18.60 5.45 -10.21
CA ILE A 8 18.43 4.17 -10.90
C ILE A 8 19.05 3.12 -9.98
N GLY A 9 18.21 2.39 -9.28
CA GLY A 9 18.63 1.29 -8.41
C GLY A 9 19.13 0.10 -9.25
N ARG A 10 20.35 0.23 -9.81
CA ARG A 10 21.02 -0.91 -10.43
C ARG A 10 21.70 -1.71 -9.33
N TYR A 11 21.13 -2.84 -8.99
CA TYR A 11 21.75 -3.80 -8.08
C TYR A 11 22.64 -4.75 -8.88
N GLU A 12 23.95 -4.53 -8.82
CA GLU A 12 24.92 -5.50 -9.37
C GLU A 12 25.14 -6.61 -8.34
N TYR A 13 24.69 -7.82 -8.67
CA TYR A 13 25.09 -9.04 -7.97
C TYR A 13 25.46 -10.09 -9.01
N THR A 14 26.71 -10.59 -8.90
CA THR A 14 27.32 -11.75 -9.60
C THR A 14 26.69 -12.15 -10.94
N GLY A 15 26.94 -11.39 -11.99
CA GLY A 15 26.89 -11.87 -13.38
C GLY A 15 25.65 -11.53 -14.20
N VAL A 16 24.49 -11.29 -13.60
CA VAL A 16 23.28 -10.85 -14.32
C VAL A 16 22.62 -9.74 -13.51
N SER A 17 22.66 -8.50 -13.98
CA SER A 17 21.96 -7.41 -13.32
C SER A 17 20.51 -7.38 -13.81
N VAL A 18 19.56 -7.60 -12.90
CA VAL A 18 18.12 -7.45 -13.15
C VAL A 18 17.71 -6.03 -12.77
N ALA A 19 17.18 -5.27 -13.72
CA ALA A 19 16.59 -3.98 -13.41
C ALA A 19 15.10 -4.16 -13.09
N VAL A 20 14.65 -3.42 -12.06
CA VAL A 20 13.26 -3.45 -11.60
C VAL A 20 12.64 -2.08 -11.83
N TYR A 21 11.56 -2.05 -12.57
CA TYR A 21 10.85 -0.82 -12.95
C TYR A 21 9.45 -0.79 -12.34
N LEU A 22 8.90 0.40 -12.16
CA LEU A 22 7.51 0.62 -11.80
C LEU A 22 6.68 0.85 -13.07
N ASP A 23 5.71 -0.03 -13.33
CA ASP A 23 4.77 0.15 -14.44
C ASP A 23 3.59 1.04 -14.01
N SER A 24 2.87 0.61 -12.99
CA SER A 24 1.69 1.36 -12.54
C SER A 24 1.33 1.08 -11.09
N ILE A 25 0.57 2.03 -10.50
CA ILE A 25 0.00 1.89 -9.16
C ILE A 25 -1.51 1.94 -9.26
N LYS A 26 -2.19 0.88 -8.79
CA LYS A 26 -3.64 0.73 -8.82
C LYS A 26 -4.17 0.56 -7.40
N VAL A 27 -4.86 1.56 -6.89
CA VAL A 27 -5.53 1.50 -5.59
C VAL A 27 -7.01 1.29 -5.83
N SER A 28 -7.53 0.15 -5.35
CA SER A 28 -8.97 -0.14 -5.47
C SER A 28 -9.77 0.79 -4.56
N PRO A 29 -10.90 1.33 -5.02
CA PRO A 29 -11.78 2.09 -4.15
C PRO A 29 -12.28 1.17 -3.02
N ARG A 30 -12.55 1.76 -1.87
CA ARG A 30 -13.07 1.05 -0.69
C ARG A 30 -14.37 0.33 -1.01
N ILE A 31 -14.48 -0.95 -0.65
CA ILE A 31 -15.64 -1.80 -0.95
C ILE A 31 -16.90 -1.37 -0.17
N ASP A 32 -18.02 -1.45 -0.84
CA ASP A 32 -19.32 -0.80 -0.61
C ASP A 32 -20.01 -0.98 0.72
N LEU A 33 -19.79 -2.08 1.44
CA LEU A 33 -20.47 -2.29 2.75
C LEU A 33 -20.04 -1.26 3.80
N LEU A 34 -18.81 -0.77 3.68
CA LEU A 34 -18.27 0.25 4.56
C LEU A 34 -18.67 1.66 4.11
N LYS A 35 -19.03 1.85 2.82
CA LYS A 35 -19.64 3.11 2.34
C LYS A 35 -21.00 3.36 3.00
N VAL A 36 -21.84 2.34 3.10
CA VAL A 36 -23.16 2.47 3.75
C VAL A 36 -23.02 2.85 5.22
N ILE A 37 -22.02 2.29 5.91
CA ILE A 37 -21.74 2.64 7.31
C ILE A 37 -21.12 4.03 7.43
N ASP A 38 -20.29 4.45 6.47
CA ASP A 38 -19.67 5.78 6.43
C ASP A 38 -20.64 6.89 5.98
N GLU A 39 -21.62 6.62 5.12
CA GLU A 39 -22.71 7.57 4.82
C GLU A 39 -23.51 7.93 6.06
N TYR A 40 -23.71 6.97 6.97
CA TYR A 40 -24.26 7.25 8.29
C TYR A 40 -23.29 7.98 9.22
N SER A 41 -22.00 8.00 8.93
CA SER A 41 -20.95 8.61 9.79
C SER A 41 -20.44 9.97 9.31
N MET A 42 -21.05 10.59 8.29
CA MET A 42 -20.73 11.95 7.78
C MET A 42 -19.24 12.20 7.39
N SER A 43 -18.46 11.19 7.08
CA SER A 43 -17.09 11.42 6.61
C SER A 43 -16.99 11.27 5.09
N SER A 44 -16.88 12.42 4.40
CA SER A 44 -16.74 12.57 2.94
C SER A 44 -15.39 12.12 2.35
N ASP A 45 -14.57 11.39 3.09
CA ASP A 45 -13.13 11.23 2.88
C ASP A 45 -12.68 9.95 2.16
N SER A 46 -13.53 9.19 1.50
CA SER A 46 -13.09 7.94 0.86
C SER A 46 -12.23 8.15 -0.40
N ALA A 47 -12.48 9.22 -1.16
CA ALA A 47 -11.66 9.58 -2.32
C ALA A 47 -10.27 10.05 -1.88
N SER A 48 -10.21 10.90 -0.85
CA SER A 48 -8.98 11.36 -0.22
C SER A 48 -8.08 10.21 0.23
N LEU A 49 -8.61 9.20 0.92
CA LEU A 49 -7.81 8.08 1.40
C LEU A 49 -7.16 7.26 0.28
N THR A 50 -7.86 7.07 -0.84
CA THR A 50 -7.31 6.36 -2.01
C THR A 50 -6.15 7.14 -2.62
N ASP A 51 -6.28 8.46 -2.69
CA ASP A 51 -5.23 9.34 -3.20
C ASP A 51 -4.05 9.45 -2.24
N ASP A 52 -4.31 9.52 -0.94
CA ASP A 52 -3.26 9.50 0.10
C ASP A 52 -2.42 8.20 0.03
N ILE A 53 -3.08 7.05 -0.12
CA ILE A 53 -2.39 5.76 -0.30
C ILE A 53 -1.55 5.75 -1.57
N ARG A 54 -2.12 6.24 -2.69
CA ARG A 54 -1.40 6.32 -3.96
C ARG A 54 -0.17 7.23 -3.85
N PHE A 55 -0.34 8.41 -3.26
CA PHE A 55 0.74 9.37 -3.06
C PHE A 55 1.87 8.75 -2.21
N LYS A 56 1.53 8.11 -1.10
CA LYS A 56 2.49 7.43 -0.24
C LYS A 56 3.24 6.31 -0.97
N LEU A 57 2.55 5.52 -1.79
CA LEU A 57 3.20 4.48 -2.58
C LEU A 57 4.21 5.04 -3.59
N VAL A 58 3.89 6.16 -4.25
CA VAL A 58 4.84 6.86 -5.13
C VAL A 58 6.06 7.36 -4.36
N GLU A 59 5.84 7.89 -3.15
CA GLU A 59 6.94 8.38 -2.29
C GLU A 59 7.91 7.28 -1.86
N ILE A 60 7.38 6.11 -1.45
CA ILE A 60 8.20 5.03 -0.88
C ILE A 60 8.72 4.01 -1.90
N LEU A 61 8.29 4.09 -3.16
CA LEU A 61 8.76 3.22 -4.26
C LEU A 61 9.74 3.99 -5.15
N PRO A 62 11.04 3.99 -4.84
CA PRO A 62 12.05 4.73 -5.60
C PRO A 62 12.43 3.99 -6.90
N LEU A 63 11.44 3.49 -7.64
CA LEU A 63 11.63 2.75 -8.88
C LEU A 63 11.47 3.68 -10.08
N GLY A 64 12.34 3.51 -11.09
CA GLY A 64 12.19 4.20 -12.36
C GLY A 64 10.98 3.70 -13.16
N SER A 65 10.45 4.53 -14.04
CA SER A 65 9.45 4.11 -15.02
C SER A 65 10.05 3.14 -16.03
N VAL A 66 9.21 2.28 -16.61
CA VAL A 66 9.60 1.37 -17.68
C VAL A 66 10.18 2.18 -18.86
N PRO A 67 11.41 1.86 -19.34
CA PRO A 67 11.99 2.54 -20.49
C PRO A 67 11.25 2.16 -21.77
N GLU A 68 11.16 3.09 -22.73
CA GLU A 68 10.44 2.86 -23.99
C GLU A 68 11.24 1.98 -24.95
N ASP A 69 12.60 2.07 -24.96
CA ASP A 69 13.41 1.57 -26.06
C ASP A 69 14.51 0.54 -25.70
N SER A 70 14.75 0.26 -24.41
CA SER A 70 15.83 -0.67 -24.06
C SER A 70 15.66 -1.33 -22.70
N PHE A 71 15.40 -2.61 -22.69
CA PHE A 71 15.41 -3.45 -21.49
C PHE A 71 16.15 -4.77 -21.78
N ALA A 72 16.76 -5.35 -20.77
CA ALA A 72 17.41 -6.65 -20.86
C ALA A 72 16.37 -7.79 -20.76
N GLU A 73 16.75 -8.98 -21.20
CA GLU A 73 15.87 -10.15 -21.18
C GLU A 73 15.32 -10.48 -19.78
N ASN A 74 16.10 -10.18 -18.75
CA ASN A 74 15.74 -10.46 -17.34
C ASN A 74 15.11 -9.27 -16.61
N ASP A 75 14.94 -8.13 -17.26
CA ASP A 75 14.34 -6.96 -16.65
C ASP A 75 12.87 -7.18 -16.35
N ILE A 76 12.43 -6.70 -15.21
CA ILE A 76 11.06 -6.86 -14.73
C ILE A 76 10.39 -5.53 -14.42
N ALA A 77 9.08 -5.50 -14.60
CA ALA A 77 8.22 -4.40 -14.17
C ALA A 77 7.29 -4.83 -13.06
N LEU A 78 6.99 -3.91 -12.16
CA LEU A 78 6.05 -4.11 -11.06
C LEU A 78 4.77 -3.32 -11.31
N VAL A 79 3.63 -4.01 -11.32
CA VAL A 79 2.31 -3.39 -11.16
C VAL A 79 1.93 -3.50 -9.69
N VAL A 80 1.88 -2.37 -9.01
CA VAL A 80 1.55 -2.30 -7.59
C VAL A 80 0.05 -2.15 -7.46
N ARG A 81 -0.60 -3.08 -6.76
CA ARG A 81 -2.03 -3.05 -6.49
C ARG A 81 -2.32 -3.00 -4.99
N VAL A 82 -3.30 -2.19 -4.62
CA VAL A 82 -3.90 -2.21 -3.27
C VAL A 82 -5.34 -2.69 -3.41
N PRO A 83 -5.58 -4.01 -3.44
CA PRO A 83 -6.91 -4.56 -3.64
C PRO A 83 -7.83 -4.33 -2.45
N PHE A 84 -7.25 -4.19 -1.27
CA PHE A 84 -8.02 -4.00 -0.06
C PHE A 84 -7.31 -3.13 0.97
N HIS A 85 -8.03 -2.13 1.46
CA HIS A 85 -7.62 -1.32 2.61
C HIS A 85 -8.84 -0.92 3.43
N ARG A 86 -8.66 -0.78 4.74
CA ARG A 86 -9.70 -0.27 5.63
C ARG A 86 -9.11 0.49 6.80
N ARG A 87 -9.75 1.58 7.18
CA ARG A 87 -9.51 2.26 8.46
C ARG A 87 -9.99 1.38 9.60
N GLY A 88 -9.44 1.58 10.80
CA GLY A 88 -10.03 1.02 12.00
C GLY A 88 -11.30 1.76 12.38
N THR A 89 -12.21 1.10 13.08
CA THR A 89 -13.38 1.74 13.65
C THR A 89 -13.86 0.99 14.89
N LEU A 90 -14.67 1.69 15.68
CA LEU A 90 -15.43 1.12 16.78
C LEU A 90 -16.84 1.71 16.71
N LEU A 91 -17.82 0.87 16.52
CA LEU A 91 -19.23 1.27 16.48
C LEU A 91 -19.95 0.79 17.73
N PHE A 92 -20.70 1.68 18.34
CA PHE A 92 -21.60 1.39 19.44
C PHE A 92 -23.03 1.47 18.90
N GLY A 93 -23.78 0.38 18.88
CA GLY A 93 -25.16 0.38 18.43
C GLY A 93 -25.84 -0.96 18.63
N PHE A 94 -27.17 -0.96 18.71
CA PHE A 94 -28.01 -2.16 18.83
C PHE A 94 -27.61 -3.14 19.94
N GLY A 95 -27.02 -2.64 21.04
CA GLY A 95 -26.58 -3.48 22.16
C GLY A 95 -25.31 -4.29 21.90
N ALA A 96 -24.63 -4.06 20.78
CA ALA A 96 -23.36 -4.69 20.43
C ALA A 96 -22.26 -3.65 20.19
N ILE A 97 -21.02 -4.03 20.51
CA ILE A 97 -19.81 -3.27 20.17
C ILE A 97 -19.17 -3.96 18.97
N LEU A 98 -19.16 -3.29 17.82
CA LEU A 98 -18.50 -3.77 16.61
C LEU A 98 -17.23 -2.96 16.36
N GLY A 99 -16.11 -3.65 16.22
CA GLY A 99 -14.84 -2.98 15.97
C GLY A 99 -13.93 -3.79 15.04
N TRP A 100 -13.15 -3.08 14.22
CA TRP A 100 -12.12 -3.68 13.38
C TRP A 100 -10.88 -2.81 13.31
N ARG A 101 -9.76 -3.48 13.22
CA ARG A 101 -8.44 -2.83 13.15
C ARG A 101 -8.15 -2.31 11.74
N PRO A 102 -7.34 -1.24 11.61
CA PRO A 102 -6.75 -0.85 10.34
C PRO A 102 -6.04 -2.03 9.67
N LEU A 103 -6.20 -2.12 8.36
CA LEU A 103 -5.61 -3.19 7.54
C LEU A 103 -5.33 -2.67 6.14
N VAL A 104 -4.22 -3.11 5.57
CA VAL A 104 -3.88 -2.92 4.16
C VAL A 104 -3.39 -4.24 3.57
N THR A 105 -3.79 -4.51 2.33
CA THR A 105 -3.25 -5.58 1.49
C THR A 105 -2.63 -4.94 0.27
N ILE A 106 -1.36 -5.26 0.02
CA ILE A 106 -0.61 -4.82 -1.15
C ILE A 106 -0.18 -6.04 -1.95
N GLU A 107 -0.28 -5.94 -3.26
CA GLU A 107 0.14 -6.96 -4.21
C GLU A 107 1.08 -6.34 -5.24
N PHE A 108 2.17 -7.06 -5.54
CA PHE A 108 3.07 -6.78 -6.65
C PHE A 108 2.86 -7.84 -7.72
N ASP A 109 2.30 -7.45 -8.87
CA ASP A 109 2.35 -8.29 -10.05
C ASP A 109 3.71 -8.07 -10.73
N VAL A 110 4.50 -9.12 -10.80
CA VAL A 110 5.81 -9.12 -11.46
C VAL A 110 5.61 -9.48 -12.92
N ILE A 111 6.04 -8.61 -13.81
CA ILE A 111 5.88 -8.75 -15.24
C ILE A 111 7.27 -8.83 -15.88
N SER A 112 7.52 -9.81 -16.73
CA SER A 112 8.71 -9.84 -17.59
C SER A 112 8.59 -8.76 -18.66
N LEU A 113 9.56 -7.87 -18.75
CA LEU A 113 9.56 -6.85 -19.81
C LEU A 113 9.81 -7.45 -21.19
N PHE A 114 10.55 -8.56 -21.25
CA PHE A 114 10.86 -9.24 -22.50
C PHE A 114 9.63 -9.93 -23.12
N SER A 115 8.87 -10.69 -22.33
CA SER A 115 7.68 -11.41 -22.83
C SER A 115 6.38 -10.64 -22.68
N GLY A 116 6.33 -9.60 -21.84
CA GLY A 116 5.10 -8.92 -21.45
C GLY A 116 4.18 -9.76 -20.56
N GLU A 117 4.60 -10.97 -20.16
CA GLU A 117 3.78 -11.86 -19.37
C GLU A 117 3.97 -11.65 -17.87
N LYS A 118 2.89 -11.85 -17.12
CA LYS A 118 2.94 -11.84 -15.66
C LYS A 118 3.59 -13.13 -15.17
N ILE A 119 4.71 -13.00 -14.47
CA ILE A 119 5.47 -14.12 -13.88
C ILE A 119 4.75 -14.63 -12.63
N GLU A 120 4.47 -13.73 -11.70
CA GLU A 120 3.81 -14.07 -10.41
C GLU A 120 3.13 -12.86 -9.77
N THR A 121 2.40 -13.13 -8.71
CA THR A 121 1.86 -12.10 -7.80
C THR A 121 2.38 -12.34 -6.39
N LEU A 122 3.12 -11.38 -5.87
CA LEU A 122 3.55 -11.34 -4.48
C LEU A 122 2.51 -10.57 -3.65
N ARG A 123 2.22 -11.02 -2.43
CA ARG A 123 1.17 -10.42 -1.62
C ARG A 123 1.60 -10.25 -0.17
N SER A 124 1.35 -9.07 0.38
CA SER A 124 1.53 -8.77 1.79
C SER A 124 0.25 -8.18 2.39
N THR A 125 -0.12 -8.65 3.58
CA THR A 125 -1.28 -8.14 4.31
C THR A 125 -0.86 -7.79 5.73
N ASN A 126 -0.92 -6.50 6.05
CA ASN A 126 -0.59 -5.99 7.37
C ASN A 126 -1.80 -5.41 8.09
N LYS A 127 -1.86 -5.67 9.40
CA LYS A 127 -2.91 -5.20 10.30
C LYS A 127 -2.28 -4.47 11.48
N LEU A 128 -2.89 -3.38 11.92
CA LEU A 128 -2.47 -2.72 13.15
C LEU A 128 -2.51 -3.73 14.31
N SER A 129 -1.47 -3.74 15.15
CA SER A 129 -1.43 -4.59 16.33
C SER A 129 -2.60 -4.31 17.29
N TRP A 130 -2.99 -5.30 18.11
CA TRP A 130 -4.04 -5.08 19.11
C TRP A 130 -3.68 -3.97 20.10
N SER A 131 -2.42 -3.89 20.53
CA SER A 131 -1.94 -2.83 21.42
C SER A 131 -2.03 -1.45 20.75
N GLY A 132 -1.67 -1.34 19.47
CA GLY A 132 -1.81 -0.11 18.68
C GLY A 132 -3.28 0.29 18.51
N TYR A 133 -4.15 -0.68 18.26
CA TYR A 133 -5.59 -0.44 18.14
C TYR A 133 -6.19 0.08 19.46
N ILE A 134 -5.90 -0.56 20.60
CA ILE A 134 -6.37 -0.12 21.91
C ILE A 134 -5.83 1.27 22.25
N LYS A 135 -4.54 1.53 21.99
CA LYS A 135 -3.96 2.88 22.17
C LYS A 135 -4.67 3.92 21.29
N GLY A 136 -5.02 3.58 20.06
CA GLY A 136 -5.80 4.44 19.17
C GLY A 136 -7.19 4.75 19.72
N LEU A 137 -7.88 3.76 20.31
CA LEU A 137 -9.18 3.94 20.96
C LEU A 137 -9.12 4.86 22.19
N LEU A 138 -7.99 4.87 22.88
CA LEU A 138 -7.78 5.68 24.09
C LEU A 138 -7.23 7.09 23.80
N ARG A 139 -7.06 7.48 22.54
CA ARG A 139 -6.69 8.85 22.17
C ARG A 139 -7.76 9.83 22.65
N LEU A 140 -7.34 11.00 23.18
CA LEU A 140 -8.24 12.02 23.73
C LEU A 140 -9.36 12.44 22.76
N ASN A 141 -9.06 12.55 21.46
CA ASN A 141 -10.05 12.87 20.44
C ASN A 141 -11.14 11.79 20.31
N SER A 142 -10.79 10.53 20.48
CA SER A 142 -11.74 9.41 20.45
C SER A 142 -12.69 9.44 21.64
N ILE A 143 -12.22 9.90 22.79
CA ILE A 143 -13.01 10.02 24.02
C ILE A 143 -13.98 11.20 23.91
N ILE A 144 -13.53 12.35 23.39
CA ILE A 144 -14.34 13.57 23.29
C ILE A 144 -15.43 13.43 22.20
N HIS A 145 -15.14 12.78 21.08
CA HIS A 145 -16.05 12.66 19.94
C HIS A 145 -16.83 11.34 19.90
N ILE A 146 -16.63 10.45 20.87
CA ILE A 146 -17.26 9.11 20.95
C ILE A 146 -16.98 8.25 19.69
N LYS A 147 -16.08 8.67 18.82
CA LYS A 147 -15.66 7.95 17.60
C LYS A 147 -14.14 7.89 17.55
N PRO A 148 -13.54 6.69 17.63
CA PRO A 148 -12.12 6.53 17.41
C PRO A 148 -11.82 6.81 15.93
N GLU A 149 -11.09 7.89 15.67
CA GLU A 149 -10.62 8.23 14.34
C GLU A 149 -9.30 7.52 14.05
N PHE A 150 -9.37 6.45 13.28
CA PHE A 150 -8.21 5.87 12.63
C PHE A 150 -8.06 6.51 11.25
N GLY A 151 -7.05 7.37 11.12
CA GLY A 151 -6.75 8.09 9.89
C GLY A 151 -5.74 7.39 8.99
N PHE A 152 -5.30 8.11 7.96
CA PHE A 152 -4.22 7.67 7.08
C PHE A 152 -2.92 7.40 7.86
N SER A 153 -2.60 8.21 8.87
CA SER A 153 -1.43 8.04 9.74
C SER A 153 -1.33 6.67 10.45
N ASP A 154 -2.46 5.98 10.61
CA ASP A 154 -2.48 4.63 11.19
C ASP A 154 -2.29 3.54 10.13
N LEU A 155 -2.54 3.85 8.85
CA LEU A 155 -2.30 2.97 7.71
C LEU A 155 -0.88 3.11 7.14
N GLU A 156 -0.30 4.28 7.21
CA GLU A 156 1.01 4.61 6.66
C GLU A 156 2.11 3.61 7.07
N PRO A 157 2.34 3.28 8.36
CA PRO A 157 3.34 2.30 8.76
C PRO A 157 3.02 0.88 8.26
N LEU A 158 1.75 0.55 8.06
CA LEU A 158 1.34 -0.75 7.50
C LEU A 158 1.65 -0.83 6.01
N ILE A 159 1.48 0.27 5.28
CA ILE A 159 1.85 0.39 3.86
C ILE A 159 3.36 0.24 3.72
N GLU A 160 4.15 1.01 4.48
CA GLU A 160 5.62 0.95 4.46
C GLU A 160 6.13 -0.47 4.75
N GLN A 161 5.64 -1.11 5.80
CA GLN A 161 6.02 -2.47 6.15
C GLN A 161 5.67 -3.48 5.05
N SER A 162 4.48 -3.34 4.42
CA SER A 162 4.06 -4.21 3.32
C SER A 162 4.97 -4.06 2.11
N VAL A 163 5.25 -2.81 1.71
CA VAL A 163 6.12 -2.51 0.56
C VAL A 163 7.54 -3.00 0.79
N LEU A 164 8.12 -2.72 1.96
CA LEU A 164 9.47 -3.19 2.30
C LEU A 164 9.57 -4.72 2.29
N SER A 165 8.57 -5.43 2.81
CA SER A 165 8.51 -6.89 2.78
C SER A 165 8.49 -7.41 1.34
N LEU A 166 7.64 -6.82 0.48
CA LEU A 166 7.51 -7.24 -0.91
C LEU A 166 8.75 -6.90 -1.75
N LEU A 167 9.36 -5.72 -1.55
CA LEU A 167 10.62 -5.36 -2.23
C LEU A 167 11.76 -6.31 -1.84
N ASN A 168 11.85 -6.70 -0.58
CA ASN A 168 12.83 -7.68 -0.13
C ASN A 168 12.59 -9.06 -0.76
N GLU A 169 11.33 -9.47 -0.93
CA GLU A 169 10.98 -10.72 -1.59
C GLU A 169 11.36 -10.67 -3.08
N VAL A 170 11.01 -9.59 -3.80
CA VAL A 170 11.44 -9.37 -5.19
C VAL A 170 12.95 -9.44 -5.29
N ARG A 171 13.66 -8.71 -4.43
CA ARG A 171 15.13 -8.72 -4.40
C ARG A 171 15.69 -10.13 -4.20
N THR A 172 15.14 -10.91 -3.30
CA THR A 172 15.65 -12.26 -3.00
C THR A 172 15.40 -13.24 -4.14
N LYS A 173 14.31 -13.06 -4.90
CA LYS A 173 13.94 -13.98 -6.01
C LYS A 173 14.62 -13.65 -7.33
N TYR A 174 14.90 -12.37 -7.58
CA TYR A 174 15.33 -11.88 -8.89
C TYR A 174 16.74 -11.26 -8.89
N SER A 175 17.49 -11.36 -7.79
CA SER A 175 18.89 -10.88 -7.68
C SER A 175 19.89 -11.97 -7.89
#